data_18695b8cb461e57298d7d4008c9a8b01
#
_entry.id   18695b8cb461e57298d7d4008c9a8b01
#
_cell.length_a   1.000
_cell.length_b   1.000
_cell.length_c   1.000
_cell.angle_alpha   90.00
_cell.angle_beta   90.00
_cell.angle_gamma   90.00
#
_symmetry.space_group_name_H-M   'P 1'
#
loop_
_entity.id
_entity.type
_entity.pdbx_description
1 polymer ?
#
loop_
_entity_poly.entity_id
_entity_poly.type
_entity_poly.pdbx_seq_one_letter_code
_entity_poly.pdbx_strand_id
1 'polypeptide(L)'
;MDDVRFAVIGAGMAGLACAHELARADAKVTVFERARGLGGRLATRRIGSLAFDHGAQFITTRSRPFSRHAETALRAGMLDAWRPRIMEDDRAWPAPIEDWWIGQPGMSALVRPLAR
;
A
#
# COMPACT_ATOMS: atom_id res chain seq x y z
N MET A 1 7.98 28.44 10.42
CA MET A 1 8.56 27.30 11.18
C MET A 1 9.89 26.93 10.53
N ASP A 2 10.84 27.80 10.77
CA ASP A 2 11.97 27.88 9.84
C ASP A 2 13.03 26.79 9.91
N ASP A 3 12.97 25.83 10.82
CA ASP A 3 13.93 24.72 10.84
C ASP A 3 13.46 23.43 11.56
N VAL A 4 12.16 23.20 11.63
CA VAL A 4 11.63 21.96 12.22
C VAL A 4 11.80 20.83 11.20
N ARG A 5 12.48 19.78 11.64
CA ARG A 5 12.68 18.56 10.86
C ARG A 5 11.89 17.42 11.50
N PHE A 6 11.20 16.67 10.69
CA PHE A 6 10.44 15.51 11.14
C PHE A 6 11.18 14.23 10.79
N ALA A 7 11.24 13.31 11.73
CA ALA A 7 11.71 11.95 11.53
C ALA A 7 10.50 11.01 11.63
N VAL A 8 10.22 10.28 10.55
CA VAL A 8 9.17 9.26 10.53
C VAL A 8 9.84 7.89 10.59
N ILE A 9 9.47 7.09 11.56
CA ILE A 9 10.03 5.75 11.75
C ILE A 9 9.09 4.71 11.14
N GLY A 10 9.59 4.01 10.15
CA GLY A 10 8.87 2.98 9.41
C GLY A 10 8.27 3.50 8.10
N ALA A 11 8.57 2.79 7.00
CA ALA A 11 8.09 3.08 5.65
C ALA A 11 6.97 2.12 5.22
N GLY A 12 6.06 1.81 6.14
CA GLY A 12 4.77 1.20 5.83
C GLY A 12 3.77 2.24 5.32
N MET A 13 2.53 1.84 5.06
CA MET A 13 1.47 2.72 4.56
C MET A 13 1.29 3.96 5.46
N ALA A 14 1.20 3.78 6.77
CA ALA A 14 0.95 4.88 7.70
C ALA A 14 2.12 5.87 7.75
N GLY A 15 3.35 5.37 7.84
CA GLY A 15 4.54 6.21 7.87
C GLY A 15 4.73 7.00 6.58
N LEU A 16 4.58 6.35 5.44
CA LEU A 16 4.69 7.01 4.14
C LEU A 16 3.56 8.01 3.90
N ALA A 17 2.32 7.71 4.30
CA ALA A 17 1.22 8.66 4.22
C ALA A 17 1.47 9.89 5.09
N CYS A 18 1.95 9.70 6.32
CA CYS A 18 2.33 10.80 7.20
C CYS A 18 3.45 11.66 6.60
N ALA A 19 4.52 11.03 6.11
CA ALA A 19 5.64 11.74 5.51
C ALA A 19 5.22 12.50 4.25
N HIS A 20 4.36 11.92 3.43
CA HIS A 20 3.83 12.56 2.23
C HIS A 20 3.01 13.81 2.57
N GLU A 21 2.13 13.76 3.56
CA GLU A 21 1.35 14.93 3.99
C GLU A 21 2.23 16.00 4.61
N LEU A 22 3.24 15.64 5.39
CA LEU A 22 4.23 16.58 5.91
C LEU A 22 5.01 17.28 4.79
N ALA A 23 5.47 16.52 3.81
CA ALA A 23 6.19 17.07 2.64
C ALA A 23 5.29 17.99 1.81
N ARG A 24 4.01 17.67 1.65
CA ARG A 24 3.04 18.55 0.98
C ARG A 24 2.79 19.87 1.73
N ALA A 25 3.05 19.89 3.02
CA ALA A 25 3.00 21.09 3.86
C ALA A 25 4.37 21.80 3.95
N ASP A 26 5.27 21.55 3.01
CA ASP A 26 6.62 22.12 2.93
C ASP A 26 7.50 21.81 4.16
N ALA A 27 7.16 20.78 4.94
CA ALA A 27 7.97 20.36 6.06
C ALA A 27 9.17 19.51 5.61
N LYS A 28 10.31 19.69 6.28
CA LYS A 28 11.48 18.84 6.07
C LYS A 28 11.25 17.51 6.78
N VAL A 29 11.08 16.43 6.02
CA VAL A 29 10.80 15.09 6.56
C VAL A 29 11.81 14.06 6.08
N THR A 30 12.22 13.18 6.98
CA THR A 30 13.06 12.02 6.67
C THR A 30 12.38 10.77 7.18
N VAL A 31 12.24 9.76 6.33
CA VAL A 31 11.70 8.45 6.69
C VAL A 31 12.84 7.46 6.92
N PHE A 32 12.81 6.78 8.05
CA PHE A 32 13.77 5.74 8.41
C PHE A 32 13.09 4.38 8.35
N GLU A 33 13.61 3.47 7.55
CA GLU A 33 13.10 2.12 7.39
C GLU A 33 14.18 1.09 7.70
N ARG A 34 13.86 0.13 8.56
CA ARG A 34 14.75 -0.96 8.94
C ARG A 34 14.93 -2.00 7.83
N ALA A 35 13.86 -2.27 7.08
CA ALA A 35 13.88 -3.26 6.01
C ALA A 35 14.53 -2.69 4.74
N ARG A 36 14.90 -3.57 3.82
CA ARG A 36 15.48 -3.18 2.53
C ARG A 36 14.47 -2.53 1.58
N GLY A 37 13.19 -2.81 1.78
CA GLY A 37 12.10 -2.33 0.92
C GLY A 37 11.02 -1.61 1.70
N LEU A 38 10.22 -0.85 0.96
CA LEU A 38 9.06 -0.15 1.47
C LEU A 38 7.87 -1.10 1.64
N GLY A 39 6.89 -0.68 2.41
CA GLY A 39 5.58 -1.31 2.45
C GLY A 39 5.17 -1.88 3.80
N GLY A 40 6.12 -2.26 4.66
CA GLY A 40 5.78 -2.90 5.93
C GLY A 40 4.91 -4.13 5.73
N ARG A 41 3.68 -4.14 6.25
CA ARG A 41 2.71 -5.23 6.05
C ARG A 41 2.15 -5.35 4.64
N LEU A 42 2.42 -4.39 3.77
CA LEU A 42 2.16 -4.45 2.32
C LEU A 42 3.39 -4.92 1.54
N ALA A 43 4.47 -5.34 2.21
CA ALA A 43 5.70 -5.72 1.54
C ALA A 43 5.52 -6.97 0.68
N THR A 44 6.09 -6.93 -0.51
CA THR A 44 6.19 -8.05 -1.43
C THR A 44 7.57 -8.67 -1.30
N ARG A 45 7.62 -9.96 -0.96
CA ARG A 45 8.88 -10.70 -0.87
C ARG A 45 9.26 -11.27 -2.24
N ARG A 46 10.50 -11.07 -2.63
CA ARG A 46 11.04 -11.63 -3.87
C ARG A 46 12.04 -12.72 -3.56
N ILE A 47 11.92 -13.85 -4.27
CA ILE A 47 12.87 -14.98 -4.21
C ILE A 47 13.16 -15.40 -5.65
N GLY A 48 14.35 -15.06 -6.15
CA GLY A 48 14.69 -15.24 -7.55
C GLY A 48 13.72 -14.48 -8.46
N SER A 49 13.06 -15.18 -9.38
CA SER A 49 12.04 -14.61 -10.28
C SER A 49 10.63 -14.58 -9.69
N LEU A 50 10.44 -15.14 -8.50
CA LEU A 50 9.14 -15.23 -7.84
C LEU A 50 8.90 -14.04 -6.92
N ALA A 51 7.63 -13.63 -6.79
CA ALA A 51 7.20 -12.58 -5.89
C ALA A 51 5.98 -13.04 -5.08
N PHE A 52 5.98 -12.76 -3.79
CA PHE A 52 4.94 -13.20 -2.85
C PHE A 52 4.48 -12.02 -1.99
N ASP A 53 3.18 -11.76 -1.99
CA ASP A 53 2.54 -10.86 -1.05
C ASP A 53 2.22 -11.63 0.23
N HIS A 54 3.18 -11.67 1.14
CA HIS A 54 3.13 -12.49 2.35
C HIS A 54 2.48 -11.78 3.55
N GLY A 55 2.13 -10.52 3.39
CA GLY A 55 1.37 -9.73 4.37
C GLY A 55 -0.07 -9.53 3.89
N ALA A 56 -0.44 -8.29 3.63
CA ALA A 56 -1.74 -7.97 3.05
C ALA A 56 -1.83 -8.50 1.62
N GLN A 57 -2.86 -9.28 1.34
CA GLN A 57 -3.09 -9.88 0.02
C GLN A 57 -3.99 -9.02 -0.87
N PHE A 58 -4.81 -8.19 -0.26
CA PHE A 58 -5.71 -7.25 -0.93
C PHE A 58 -6.02 -6.07 -0.01
N ILE A 59 -6.65 -5.05 -0.56
CA ILE A 59 -7.21 -3.93 0.20
C ILE A 59 -8.68 -3.73 -0.17
N THR A 60 -9.41 -3.11 0.75
CA THR A 60 -10.72 -2.51 0.52
C THR A 60 -10.64 -1.02 0.80
N THR A 61 -11.50 -0.23 0.16
CA THR A 61 -11.47 1.23 0.30
C THR A 61 -12.76 1.72 0.95
N ARG A 62 -12.70 2.10 2.22
CA ARG A 62 -13.89 2.55 2.98
C ARG A 62 -13.87 4.04 3.26
N SER A 63 -12.70 4.62 3.50
CA SER A 63 -12.58 6.06 3.74
C SER A 63 -12.31 6.82 2.44
N ARG A 64 -12.82 8.05 2.35
CA ARG A 64 -12.65 8.88 1.17
C ARG A 64 -11.19 9.25 0.85
N PRO A 65 -10.33 9.58 1.82
CA PRO A 65 -8.91 9.82 1.55
C PRO A 65 -8.21 8.59 0.98
N PHE A 66 -8.50 7.40 1.52
CA PHE A 66 -7.90 6.17 1.04
C PHE A 66 -8.41 5.75 -0.34
N SER A 67 -9.71 5.96 -0.61
CA SER A 67 -10.28 5.74 -1.95
C SER A 67 -9.59 6.61 -3.01
N ARG A 68 -9.31 7.87 -2.72
CA ARG A 68 -8.58 8.76 -3.63
C ARG A 68 -7.16 8.27 -3.91
N HIS A 69 -6.47 7.78 -2.88
CA HIS A 69 -5.15 7.18 -3.03
C HIS A 69 -5.21 5.93 -3.93
N ALA A 70 -6.17 5.05 -3.69
CA ALA A 70 -6.41 3.86 -4.50
C ALA A 70 -6.75 4.20 -5.96
N GLU A 71 -7.57 5.21 -6.21
CA GLU A 71 -7.88 5.70 -7.56
C GLU A 71 -6.62 6.19 -8.28
N THR A 72 -5.76 6.91 -7.59
CA THR A 72 -4.48 7.37 -8.15
C THR A 72 -3.59 6.19 -8.52
N ALA A 73 -3.48 5.20 -7.63
CA ALA A 73 -2.72 3.97 -7.88
C ALA A 73 -3.31 3.16 -9.05
N LEU A 74 -4.64 3.08 -9.16
CA LEU A 74 -5.33 2.41 -10.25
C LEU A 74 -5.02 3.07 -11.61
N ARG A 75 -5.11 4.39 -11.69
CA ARG A 75 -4.78 5.15 -12.91
C ARG A 75 -3.31 5.01 -13.31
N ALA A 76 -2.42 4.82 -12.34
CA ALA A 76 -1.00 4.59 -12.57
C ALA A 76 -0.66 3.13 -12.90
N GLY A 77 -1.64 2.23 -12.95
CA GLY A 77 -1.42 0.80 -13.21
C GLY A 77 -0.78 0.05 -12.05
N MET A 78 -0.81 0.62 -10.84
CA MET A 78 -0.24 0.03 -9.62
C MET A 78 -1.27 -0.75 -8.79
N LEU A 79 -2.52 -0.73 -9.20
CA LEU A 79 -3.64 -1.40 -8.53
C LEU A 79 -4.54 -2.03 -9.58
N ASP A 80 -5.11 -3.18 -9.26
CA ASP A 80 -6.06 -3.87 -10.12
C ASP A 80 -7.18 -4.50 -9.28
N ALA A 81 -8.33 -4.73 -9.90
CA ALA A 81 -9.46 -5.37 -9.24
C ALA A 81 -9.21 -6.88 -9.09
N TRP A 82 -9.55 -7.40 -7.92
CA TRP A 82 -9.50 -8.83 -7.67
C TRP A 82 -10.90 -9.38 -7.37
N ARG A 83 -11.32 -10.33 -8.17
CA ARG A 83 -12.60 -11.03 -8.00
C ARG A 83 -12.34 -12.50 -7.67
N PRO A 84 -12.03 -12.82 -6.40
CA PRO A 84 -11.69 -14.18 -6.01
C PRO A 84 -12.90 -15.10 -6.04
N ARG A 85 -12.66 -16.37 -6.32
CA ARG A 85 -13.57 -17.46 -5.96
C ARG A 85 -13.13 -17.99 -4.60
N ILE A 86 -13.96 -17.79 -3.60
CA ILE A 86 -13.67 -18.24 -2.23
C ILE A 86 -14.30 -19.59 -2.02
N MET A 87 -13.52 -20.56 -1.56
CA MET A 87 -13.96 -21.91 -1.21
C MET A 87 -13.63 -22.18 0.25
N GLU A 88 -14.55 -22.77 0.96
CA GLU A 88 -14.36 -23.29 2.30
C GLU A 88 -15.06 -24.66 2.40
N ASP A 89 -14.34 -25.67 2.83
CA ASP A 89 -14.86 -27.06 2.94
C ASP A 89 -15.61 -27.51 1.68
N ASP A 90 -15.01 -27.33 0.50
CA ASP A 90 -15.60 -27.65 -0.81
C ASP A 90 -16.90 -26.90 -1.17
N ARG A 91 -17.23 -25.86 -0.42
CA ARG A 91 -18.35 -24.96 -0.70
C ARG A 91 -17.86 -23.63 -1.25
N ALA A 92 -18.50 -23.19 -2.33
CA ALA A 92 -18.26 -21.84 -2.86
C ALA A 92 -18.97 -20.81 -1.99
N TRP A 93 -18.22 -19.79 -1.57
CA TRP A 93 -18.81 -18.61 -0.91
C TRP A 93 -19.33 -17.61 -1.94
N PRO A 94 -20.34 -16.80 -1.59
CA PRO A 94 -20.75 -15.67 -2.41
C PRO A 94 -19.57 -14.73 -2.70
N ALA A 95 -19.59 -14.08 -3.86
CA ALA A 95 -18.62 -13.04 -4.15
C ALA A 95 -18.63 -11.94 -3.07
N PRO A 96 -17.48 -11.34 -2.71
CA PRO A 96 -17.45 -10.22 -1.78
C PRO A 96 -18.38 -9.08 -2.24
N ILE A 97 -19.08 -8.46 -1.29
CA ILE A 97 -19.96 -7.33 -1.58
C ILE A 97 -19.16 -6.08 -1.93
N GLU A 98 -18.02 -5.89 -1.26
CA GLU A 98 -17.11 -4.76 -1.52
C GLU A 98 -16.02 -5.16 -2.51
N ASP A 99 -15.56 -4.18 -3.30
CA ASP A 99 -14.46 -4.40 -4.23
C ASP A 99 -13.15 -4.69 -3.49
N TRP A 100 -12.45 -5.74 -3.93
CA TRP A 100 -11.12 -6.08 -3.46
C TRP A 100 -10.09 -5.66 -4.51
N TRP A 101 -9.01 -5.07 -4.04
CA TRP A 101 -7.96 -4.54 -4.89
C TRP A 101 -6.61 -5.15 -4.54
N ILE A 102 -5.81 -5.43 -5.56
CA ILE A 102 -4.46 -5.98 -5.42
C ILE A 102 -3.43 -5.04 -6.04
N GLY A 103 -2.25 -4.97 -5.42
CA GLY A 103 -1.13 -4.20 -5.97
C GLY A 103 -0.51 -4.86 -7.19
N GLN A 104 -0.09 -4.07 -8.15
CA GLN A 104 0.59 -4.50 -9.37
C GLN A 104 1.99 -3.86 -9.47
N PRO A 105 3.04 -4.65 -9.62
CA PRO A 105 3.14 -6.12 -9.71
C PRO A 105 3.06 -6.86 -8.38
N GLY A 106 2.85 -6.19 -7.28
CA GLY A 106 2.68 -6.72 -5.93
C GLY A 106 2.16 -5.64 -5.00
N MET A 107 1.75 -6.00 -3.80
CA MET A 107 1.11 -5.08 -2.85
C MET A 107 1.98 -3.89 -2.46
N SER A 108 3.31 -4.04 -2.47
CA SER A 108 4.24 -2.94 -2.20
C SER A 108 4.16 -1.79 -3.23
N ALA A 109 3.58 -2.02 -4.41
CA ALA A 109 3.38 -0.98 -5.39
C ALA A 109 2.45 0.14 -4.88
N LEU A 110 1.52 -0.19 -3.98
CA LEU A 110 0.55 0.77 -3.44
C LEU A 110 1.19 1.90 -2.62
N VAL A 111 2.34 1.67 -2.00
CA VAL A 111 3.02 2.68 -1.18
C VAL A 111 4.05 3.51 -1.96
N ARG A 112 4.46 3.09 -3.14
CA ARG A 112 5.49 3.78 -3.94
C ARG A 112 5.16 5.24 -4.26
N PRO A 113 3.91 5.61 -4.62
CA PRO A 113 3.59 7.00 -4.89
C PRO A 113 3.76 7.92 -3.68
N LEU A 114 3.65 7.38 -2.45
CA LEU A 114 3.82 8.14 -1.21
C LEU A 114 5.29 8.39 -0.83
N ALA A 115 6.21 7.70 -1.47
CA ALA A 115 7.65 7.80 -1.21
C ALA A 115 8.40 8.76 -2.18
N ARG A 116 7.66 9.52 -2.99
CA ARG A 116 8.21 10.46 -3.98
C ARG A 116 8.20 11.88 -3.50
#